data_c7955eda49fb2dd6dd5df4d4ec87a7ed
#
_entry.id   c7955eda49fb2dd6dd5df4d4ec87a7ed
#
_cell.length_a   1.000
_cell.length_b   1.000
_cell.length_c   1.000
_cell.angle_alpha   90.00
_cell.angle_beta   90.00
_cell.angle_gamma   90.00
#
_symmetry.space_group_name_H-M   'P 1'
#
loop_
_entity.id
_entity.type
_entity.pdbx_description
1 polymer ?
#
loop_
_entity_poly.entity_id
_entity_poly.type
_entity_poly.pdbx_seq_one_letter_code
_entity_poly.pdbx_strand_id
1 'polypeptide(L)'
;AVPRFYQNLFTKINMNFEKQSGLKRKLINQTLKLGKKILNKEELKLSEKITNFLCEKLVRKKIRNQFGGNLQAFVSGGGALDQNIGEFLNAVGLPTLQGYGLTEASPVVSCNFPNLVKVESVGPPFRTNKVRIAEDGEILIKGENVMLGYWNLKEETEKVIKDGWL
;
A
#
# COMPACT_ATOMS: atom_id res chain seq x y z
N ALA A 1 -7.65 -2.43 4.29
CA ALA A 1 -8.50 -1.30 4.75
C ALA A 1 -8.68 -0.29 3.62
N VAL A 2 -9.54 0.71 3.79
CA VAL A 2 -9.83 1.76 2.80
C VAL A 2 -8.97 3.01 3.03
N PRO A 3 -8.75 3.88 2.02
CA PRO A 3 -7.88 5.06 2.12
C PRO A 3 -8.14 5.97 3.30
N ARG A 4 -9.41 6.16 3.69
CA ARG A 4 -9.80 6.98 4.85
C ARG A 4 -9.20 6.51 6.17
N PHE A 5 -9.04 5.19 6.35
CA PHE A 5 -8.37 4.63 7.54
C PHE A 5 -6.92 5.11 7.60
N TYR A 6 -6.21 5.08 6.48
CA TYR A 6 -4.80 5.48 6.41
C TYR A 6 -4.61 6.97 6.59
N GLN A 7 -5.55 7.78 6.09
CA GLN A 7 -5.56 9.23 6.32
C GLN A 7 -5.70 9.56 7.81
N ASN A 8 -6.63 8.90 8.52
CA ASN A 8 -6.79 9.07 9.96
C ASN A 8 -5.54 8.61 10.73
N LEU A 9 -4.94 7.51 10.31
CA LEU A 9 -3.72 6.99 10.91
C LEU A 9 -2.55 7.95 10.72
N PHE A 10 -2.35 8.45 9.51
CA PHE A 10 -1.37 9.49 9.18
C PHE A 10 -1.54 10.71 10.07
N THR A 11 -2.75 11.26 10.13
CA THR A 11 -3.06 12.44 10.94
C THR A 11 -2.70 12.21 12.40
N LYS A 12 -3.11 11.07 12.97
CA LYS A 12 -2.86 10.74 14.38
C LYS A 12 -1.37 10.60 14.69
N ILE A 13 -0.61 9.93 13.83
CA ILE A 13 0.84 9.77 14.01
C ILE A 13 1.54 11.12 13.85
N ASN A 14 1.18 11.89 12.82
CA ASN A 14 1.80 13.19 12.55
C ASN A 14 1.56 14.18 13.68
N MET A 15 0.34 14.28 14.21
CA MET A 15 0.04 15.10 15.40
C MET A 15 0.89 14.71 16.62
N ASN A 16 1.14 13.41 16.82
CA ASN A 16 2.03 12.96 17.90
C ASN A 16 3.49 13.35 17.64
N PHE A 17 3.92 13.35 16.38
CA PHE A 17 5.26 13.79 15.99
C PHE A 17 5.44 15.29 16.17
N GLU A 18 4.43 16.10 15.86
CA GLU A 18 4.47 17.55 16.03
C GLU A 18 4.64 18.00 17.49
N LYS A 19 4.12 17.20 18.43
CA LYS A 19 4.30 17.45 19.87
C LYS A 19 5.72 17.18 20.36
N GLN A 20 6.58 16.53 19.56
CA GLN A 20 7.94 16.23 19.96
C GLN A 20 8.89 17.39 19.63
N SER A 21 9.89 17.59 20.49
CA SER A 21 10.91 18.62 20.36
C SER A 21 12.33 18.06 20.52
N GLY A 22 13.33 18.91 20.30
CA GLY A 22 14.74 18.58 20.55
C GLY A 22 15.23 17.35 19.77
N LEU A 23 15.95 16.47 20.44
CA LEU A 23 16.54 15.26 19.85
C LEU A 23 15.51 14.28 19.31
N LYS A 24 14.34 14.17 19.98
CA LYS A 24 13.25 13.30 19.50
C LYS A 24 12.74 13.77 18.15
N ARG A 25 12.52 15.07 17.98
CA ARG A 25 12.09 15.64 16.68
C ARG A 25 13.12 15.41 15.59
N LYS A 26 14.42 15.62 15.90
CA LYS A 26 15.50 15.33 14.96
C LYS A 26 15.48 13.87 14.50
N LEU A 27 15.31 12.94 15.43
CA LEU A 27 15.27 11.50 15.11
C LEU A 27 14.06 11.14 14.24
N ILE A 28 12.89 11.71 14.51
CA ILE A 28 11.67 11.54 13.70
C ILE A 28 11.93 12.04 12.27
N ASN A 29 12.48 13.24 12.11
CA ASN A 29 12.79 13.79 10.79
C ASN A 29 13.79 12.93 10.02
N GLN A 30 14.81 12.37 10.69
CA GLN A 30 15.73 11.42 10.08
C GLN A 30 15.02 10.11 9.71
N THR A 31 14.08 9.64 10.53
CA THR A 31 13.29 8.44 10.22
C THR A 31 12.51 8.61 8.93
N LEU A 32 11.84 9.74 8.76
CA LEU A 32 11.08 10.05 7.54
C LEU A 32 12.01 10.18 6.32
N LYS A 33 13.11 10.95 6.45
CA LYS A 33 14.08 11.12 5.36
C LYS A 33 14.70 9.80 4.90
N LEU A 34 15.21 9.00 5.85
CA LEU A 34 15.85 7.73 5.53
C LEU A 34 14.85 6.68 5.05
N GLY A 35 13.62 6.70 5.62
CA GLY A 35 12.55 5.83 5.16
C GLY A 35 12.15 6.09 3.72
N LYS A 36 12.08 7.36 3.29
CA LYS A 36 11.82 7.73 1.90
C LYS A 36 12.96 7.27 0.96
N LYS A 37 14.22 7.44 1.35
CA LYS A 37 15.37 6.93 0.60
C LYS A 37 15.29 5.41 0.39
N ILE A 38 14.98 4.66 1.46
CA ILE A 38 14.86 3.19 1.39
C ILE A 38 13.71 2.79 0.46
N LEU A 39 12.58 3.48 0.55
CA LEU A 39 11.42 3.23 -0.31
C LEU A 39 11.77 3.45 -1.80
N ASN A 40 12.56 4.49 -2.08
CA ASN A 40 13.05 4.81 -3.42
C ASN A 40 14.25 3.93 -3.85
N LYS A 41 14.66 2.95 -3.02
CA LYS A 41 15.83 2.08 -3.27
C LYS A 41 17.15 2.84 -3.42
N GLU A 42 17.27 4.01 -2.79
CA GLU A 42 18.51 4.78 -2.74
C GLU A 42 19.52 4.12 -1.79
N GLU A 43 20.79 4.11 -2.16
CA GLU A 43 21.85 3.60 -1.29
C GLU A 43 22.11 4.55 -0.11
N LEU A 44 22.16 3.99 1.09
CA LEU A 44 22.47 4.72 2.30
C LEU A 44 23.99 4.73 2.51
N LYS A 45 24.54 5.92 2.82
CA LYS A 45 25.92 6.08 3.28
C LYS A 45 26.12 5.36 4.63
N LEU A 46 27.36 5.04 5.00
CA LEU A 46 27.67 4.33 6.25
C LEU A 46 27.09 5.05 7.49
N SER A 47 27.25 6.38 7.58
CA SER A 47 26.66 7.19 8.65
C SER A 47 25.13 7.14 8.68
N GLU A 48 24.48 7.10 7.49
CA GLU A 48 23.02 6.97 7.37
C GLU A 48 22.55 5.58 7.81
N LYS A 49 23.31 4.51 7.54
CA LYS A 49 23.00 3.15 8.02
C LYS A 49 22.97 3.08 9.54
N ILE A 50 23.96 3.71 10.22
CA ILE A 50 23.99 3.78 11.69
C ILE A 50 22.78 4.56 12.22
N THR A 51 22.49 5.73 11.63
CA THR A 51 21.34 6.54 12.01
C THR A 51 20.03 5.79 11.77
N ASN A 52 19.92 5.08 10.64
CA ASN A 52 18.73 4.27 10.32
C ASN A 52 18.50 3.14 11.32
N PHE A 53 19.56 2.51 11.83
CA PHE A 53 19.45 1.51 12.90
C PHE A 53 18.86 2.11 14.20
N LEU A 54 19.26 3.33 14.56
CA LEU A 54 18.66 4.05 15.70
C LEU A 54 17.19 4.41 15.42
N CYS A 55 16.88 4.90 14.21
CA CYS A 55 15.50 5.17 13.77
C CYS A 55 14.63 3.91 13.85
N GLU A 56 15.17 2.75 13.47
CA GLU A 56 14.49 1.47 13.55
C GLU A 56 14.15 1.11 15.00
N LYS A 57 15.11 1.15 15.89
CA LYS A 57 14.91 0.77 17.31
C LYS A 57 14.03 1.75 18.09
N LEU A 58 14.24 3.05 17.90
CA LEU A 58 13.67 4.09 18.77
C LEU A 58 12.38 4.69 18.22
N VAL A 59 12.11 4.59 16.92
CA VAL A 59 10.90 5.14 16.30
C VAL A 59 10.05 4.04 15.69
N ARG A 60 10.54 3.36 14.62
CA ARG A 60 9.70 2.43 13.85
C ARG A 60 9.21 1.24 14.69
N LYS A 61 10.09 0.61 15.48
CA LYS A 61 9.69 -0.50 16.37
C LYS A 61 8.62 -0.08 17.36
N LYS A 62 8.71 1.14 17.93
CA LYS A 62 7.70 1.66 18.88
C LYS A 62 6.35 1.86 18.18
N ILE A 63 6.34 2.33 16.95
CA ILE A 63 5.12 2.49 16.16
C ILE A 63 4.50 1.13 15.86
N ARG A 64 5.28 0.16 15.35
CA ARG A 64 4.78 -1.20 15.08
C ARG A 64 4.23 -1.90 16.32
N ASN A 65 4.82 -1.67 17.47
CA ASN A 65 4.35 -2.26 18.72
C ASN A 65 2.93 -1.79 19.11
N GLN A 66 2.50 -0.61 18.65
CA GLN A 66 1.11 -0.15 18.84
C GLN A 66 0.10 -0.98 18.03
N PHE A 67 0.58 -1.76 17.07
CA PHE A 67 -0.19 -2.70 16.24
C PHE A 67 0.13 -4.16 16.61
N GLY A 68 0.52 -4.42 17.86
CA GLY A 68 0.82 -5.77 18.35
C GLY A 68 2.19 -6.33 17.99
N GLY A 69 3.03 -5.57 17.27
CA GLY A 69 4.42 -5.95 16.94
C GLY A 69 4.58 -6.95 15.79
N ASN A 70 3.52 -7.68 15.42
CA ASN A 70 3.53 -8.75 14.42
C ASN A 70 2.94 -8.34 13.06
N LEU A 71 2.64 -7.05 12.88
CA LEU A 71 2.10 -6.54 11.64
C LEU A 71 3.09 -6.76 10.50
N GLN A 72 2.69 -7.54 9.50
CA GLN A 72 3.48 -7.77 8.28
C GLN A 72 3.31 -6.61 7.29
N ALA A 73 2.06 -6.29 6.96
CA ALA A 73 1.71 -5.16 6.11
C ALA A 73 0.24 -4.76 6.29
N PHE A 74 -0.05 -3.51 6.00
CA PHE A 74 -1.38 -3.06 5.66
C PHE A 74 -1.60 -3.18 4.16
N VAL A 75 -2.83 -3.48 3.75
CA VAL A 75 -3.23 -3.46 2.34
C VAL A 75 -4.36 -2.44 2.17
N SER A 76 -4.13 -1.42 1.36
CA SER A 76 -5.12 -0.42 0.96
C SER A 76 -5.78 -0.82 -0.35
N GLY A 77 -7.10 -0.82 -0.36
CA GLY A 77 -7.91 -1.11 -1.54
C GLY A 77 -9.26 -0.39 -1.48
N GLY A 78 -10.05 -0.49 -2.55
CA GLY A 78 -11.35 0.19 -2.67
C GLY A 78 -11.25 1.68 -3.02
N GLY A 79 -10.06 2.17 -3.37
CA GLY A 79 -9.80 3.53 -3.82
C GLY A 79 -8.31 3.85 -3.78
N ALA A 80 -7.90 4.91 -4.49
CA ALA A 80 -6.51 5.34 -4.53
C ALA A 80 -6.04 5.87 -3.16
N LEU A 81 -4.90 5.39 -2.70
CA LEU A 81 -4.23 5.91 -1.52
C LEU A 81 -3.41 7.15 -1.92
N ASP A 82 -3.53 8.23 -1.14
CA ASP A 82 -2.66 9.39 -1.32
C ASP A 82 -1.18 9.00 -1.20
N GLN A 83 -0.38 9.45 -2.16
CA GLN A 83 1.03 9.06 -2.26
C GLN A 83 1.83 9.51 -1.03
N ASN A 84 1.60 10.74 -0.52
CA ASN A 84 2.31 11.25 0.64
C ASN A 84 2.00 10.42 1.89
N ILE A 85 0.76 9.98 2.03
CA ILE A 85 0.32 9.11 3.13
C ILE A 85 1.00 7.73 3.01
N GLY A 86 1.00 7.15 1.83
CA GLY A 86 1.67 5.88 1.57
C GLY A 86 3.17 5.93 1.83
N GLU A 87 3.86 6.97 1.33
CA GLU A 87 5.29 7.20 1.60
C GLU A 87 5.58 7.38 3.10
N PHE A 88 4.77 8.21 3.78
CA PHE A 88 4.92 8.45 5.22
C PHE A 88 4.77 7.17 6.03
N LEU A 89 3.71 6.39 5.81
CA LEU A 89 3.45 5.16 6.57
C LEU A 89 4.58 4.13 6.37
N ASN A 90 5.03 3.94 5.14
CA ASN A 90 6.18 3.09 4.86
C ASN A 90 7.45 3.61 5.55
N ALA A 91 7.72 4.92 5.50
CA ALA A 91 8.90 5.54 6.11
C ALA A 91 8.94 5.37 7.62
N VAL A 92 7.78 5.44 8.31
CA VAL A 92 7.68 5.25 9.77
C VAL A 92 7.62 3.77 10.20
N GLY A 93 7.79 2.84 9.26
CA GLY A 93 7.87 1.41 9.56
C GLY A 93 6.54 0.69 9.66
N LEU A 94 5.50 1.24 9.05
CA LEU A 94 4.20 0.61 8.82
C LEU A 94 4.08 0.25 7.33
N PRO A 95 4.52 -0.96 6.92
CA PRO A 95 4.46 -1.36 5.52
C PRO A 95 3.02 -1.23 5.02
N THR A 96 2.81 -0.36 4.04
CA THR A 96 1.49 -0.08 3.46
C THR A 96 1.56 -0.34 1.98
N LEU A 97 0.83 -1.36 1.56
CA LEU A 97 0.73 -1.84 0.19
C LEU A 97 -0.55 -1.29 -0.42
N GLN A 98 -0.54 -0.98 -1.70
CA GLN A 98 -1.75 -0.65 -2.43
C GLN A 98 -2.12 -1.80 -3.35
N GLY A 99 -3.40 -2.17 -3.38
CA GLY A 99 -3.95 -3.17 -4.27
C GLY A 99 -5.16 -2.66 -5.04
N TYR A 100 -5.44 -3.30 -6.16
CA TYR A 100 -6.60 -3.05 -7.02
C TYR A 100 -7.45 -4.29 -7.12
N GLY A 101 -8.75 -4.06 -7.13
CA GLY A 101 -9.72 -5.09 -7.36
C GLY A 101 -11.14 -4.59 -7.22
N LEU A 102 -12.09 -5.49 -7.48
CA LEU A 102 -13.52 -5.25 -7.43
C LEU A 102 -14.22 -6.54 -7.00
N THR A 103 -15.45 -6.43 -6.53
CA THR A 103 -16.24 -7.58 -6.03
C THR A 103 -16.37 -8.67 -7.07
N GLU A 104 -16.55 -8.29 -8.32
CA GLU A 104 -16.67 -9.17 -9.48
C GLU A 104 -15.38 -9.95 -9.79
N ALA A 105 -14.26 -9.59 -9.18
CA ALA A 105 -12.97 -10.29 -9.31
C ALA A 105 -12.46 -10.89 -7.97
N SER A 106 -13.32 -11.17 -6.99
CA SER A 106 -13.16 -11.97 -5.76
C SER A 106 -12.02 -11.59 -4.82
N PRO A 107 -11.81 -10.44 -4.32
CA PRO A 107 -11.96 -9.12 -4.93
C PRO A 107 -10.64 -8.60 -5.52
N VAL A 108 -9.48 -9.28 -5.32
CA VAL A 108 -8.15 -8.68 -5.57
C VAL A 108 -7.56 -9.16 -6.89
N VAL A 109 -7.23 -8.20 -7.74
CA VAL A 109 -6.61 -8.43 -9.07
C VAL A 109 -5.10 -8.25 -9.01
N SER A 110 -4.64 -7.17 -8.35
CA SER A 110 -3.23 -6.83 -8.21
C SER A 110 -2.92 -6.26 -6.83
N CYS A 111 -1.68 -6.36 -6.40
CA CYS A 111 -1.22 -5.76 -5.16
C CYS A 111 0.30 -5.53 -5.20
N ASN A 112 0.77 -4.49 -4.52
CA ASN A 112 2.17 -4.35 -4.19
C ASN A 112 2.65 -5.49 -3.30
N PHE A 113 3.91 -5.87 -3.43
CA PHE A 113 4.58 -6.84 -2.55
C PHE A 113 5.48 -6.12 -1.54
N PRO A 114 5.68 -6.68 -0.32
CA PRO A 114 6.50 -6.04 0.71
C PRO A 114 7.91 -5.66 0.25
N ASN A 115 8.51 -6.44 -0.66
CA ASN A 115 9.84 -6.19 -1.21
C ASN A 115 9.83 -5.37 -2.50
N LEU A 116 8.66 -5.02 -3.01
CA LEU A 116 8.45 -4.29 -4.26
C LEU A 116 7.29 -3.29 -4.12
N VAL A 117 7.44 -2.38 -3.17
CA VAL A 117 6.44 -1.31 -2.96
C VAL A 117 6.69 -0.19 -3.96
N LYS A 118 5.69 0.12 -4.75
CA LYS A 118 5.61 1.29 -5.61
C LYS A 118 4.34 2.05 -5.23
N VAL A 119 4.50 3.12 -4.44
CA VAL A 119 3.39 3.76 -3.73
C VAL A 119 2.36 4.36 -4.68
N GLU A 120 2.80 4.83 -5.85
CA GLU A 120 1.95 5.38 -6.91
C GLU A 120 1.26 4.31 -7.77
N SER A 121 1.42 3.04 -7.44
CA SER A 121 0.94 1.91 -8.23
C SER A 121 0.19 0.91 -7.36
N VAL A 122 -0.75 0.20 -7.95
CA VAL A 122 -1.48 -0.92 -7.34
C VAL A 122 -0.73 -2.25 -7.43
N GLY A 123 0.52 -2.22 -7.87
CA GLY A 123 1.35 -3.41 -8.00
C GLY A 123 1.02 -4.29 -9.22
N PRO A 124 1.79 -5.36 -9.42
CA PRO A 124 1.56 -6.29 -10.51
C PRO A 124 0.32 -7.17 -10.25
N PRO A 125 -0.33 -7.68 -11.31
CA PRO A 125 -1.38 -8.67 -11.19
C PRO A 125 -0.87 -9.95 -10.50
N PHE A 126 -1.76 -10.65 -9.78
CA PHE A 126 -1.46 -12.00 -9.31
C PHE A 126 -1.27 -12.96 -10.50
N ARG A 127 -0.46 -13.99 -10.28
CA ARG A 127 -0.07 -14.95 -11.36
C ARG A 127 -1.25 -15.63 -12.04
N THR A 128 -2.36 -15.78 -11.34
CA THR A 128 -3.60 -16.38 -11.85
C THR A 128 -4.42 -15.43 -12.71
N ASN A 129 -4.09 -14.14 -12.71
CA ASN A 129 -4.86 -13.10 -13.37
C ASN A 129 -4.13 -12.60 -14.63
N LYS A 130 -4.86 -12.50 -15.73
CA LYS A 130 -4.45 -11.77 -16.92
C LYS A 130 -5.14 -10.40 -16.89
N VAL A 131 -4.38 -9.36 -17.12
CA VAL A 131 -4.89 -7.98 -17.16
C VAL A 131 -4.46 -7.37 -18.48
N ARG A 132 -5.35 -6.69 -19.16
CA ARG A 132 -5.05 -5.84 -20.33
C ARG A 132 -5.82 -4.53 -20.22
N ILE A 133 -5.31 -3.51 -20.85
CA ILE A 133 -5.99 -2.22 -20.99
C ILE A 133 -6.57 -2.18 -22.41
N ALA A 134 -7.86 -1.91 -22.53
CA ALA A 134 -8.52 -1.70 -23.80
C ALA A 134 -8.14 -0.33 -24.42
N GLU A 135 -8.49 -0.09 -25.67
CA GLU A 135 -8.14 1.16 -26.39
C GLU A 135 -8.77 2.41 -25.76
N ASP A 136 -9.93 2.26 -25.13
CA ASP A 136 -10.66 3.30 -24.40
C ASP A 136 -10.15 3.50 -22.95
N GLY A 137 -9.18 2.67 -22.51
CA GLY A 137 -8.59 2.70 -21.16
C GLY A 137 -9.27 1.80 -20.16
N GLU A 138 -10.28 1.02 -20.53
CA GLU A 138 -10.93 0.05 -19.64
C GLU A 138 -9.96 -1.05 -19.22
N ILE A 139 -9.99 -1.41 -17.93
CA ILE A 139 -9.18 -2.49 -17.37
C ILE A 139 -9.94 -3.80 -17.53
N LEU A 140 -9.43 -4.69 -18.37
CA LEU A 140 -10.02 -6.00 -18.61
C LEU A 140 -9.27 -7.07 -17.83
N ILE A 141 -10.03 -7.95 -17.15
CA ILE A 141 -9.50 -8.97 -16.24
C ILE A 141 -9.99 -10.34 -16.70
N LYS A 142 -9.08 -11.31 -16.75
CA LYS A 142 -9.40 -12.73 -16.99
C LYS A 142 -8.62 -13.59 -16.02
N GLY A 143 -9.31 -14.47 -15.30
CA GLY A 143 -8.68 -15.38 -14.34
C GLY A 143 -9.73 -16.16 -13.55
N GLU A 144 -9.24 -17.05 -12.70
CA GLU A 144 -10.09 -17.90 -11.84
C GLU A 144 -10.83 -17.09 -10.76
N ASN A 145 -10.39 -15.87 -10.51
CA ASN A 145 -11.01 -14.94 -9.57
C ASN A 145 -12.19 -14.16 -10.15
N VAL A 146 -12.43 -14.23 -11.47
CA VAL A 146 -13.60 -13.58 -12.08
C VAL A 146 -14.86 -14.32 -11.65
N MET A 147 -15.87 -13.55 -11.24
CA MET A 147 -17.18 -14.10 -10.81
C MET A 147 -17.84 -14.95 -11.89
N LEU A 148 -18.74 -15.82 -11.48
CA LEU A 148 -19.58 -16.59 -12.40
C LEU A 148 -20.65 -15.73 -13.07
N GLY A 149 -21.04 -14.63 -12.44
CA GLY A 149 -22.04 -13.68 -12.93
C GLY A 149 -22.85 -13.08 -11.80
N TYR A 150 -23.74 -12.16 -12.15
CA TYR A 150 -24.71 -11.58 -11.23
C TYR A 150 -25.88 -12.54 -11.01
N TRP A 151 -26.28 -12.70 -9.74
CA TRP A 151 -27.37 -13.61 -9.35
C TRP A 151 -28.68 -13.28 -10.03
N ASN A 152 -29.22 -14.23 -10.77
CA ASN A 152 -30.48 -14.11 -11.55
C ASN A 152 -30.50 -12.94 -12.57
N LEU A 153 -29.33 -12.43 -13.00
CA LEU A 153 -29.20 -11.31 -13.92
C LEU A 153 -28.30 -11.70 -15.10
N LYS A 154 -28.76 -12.64 -15.92
CA LYS A 154 -27.97 -13.18 -17.05
C LYS A 154 -27.59 -12.11 -18.04
N GLU A 155 -28.55 -11.27 -18.46
CA GLU A 155 -28.29 -10.18 -19.41
C GLU A 155 -27.25 -9.18 -18.91
N GLU A 156 -27.28 -8.82 -17.61
CA GLU A 156 -26.27 -7.92 -17.01
C GLU A 156 -24.89 -8.59 -16.95
N THR A 157 -24.86 -9.90 -16.70
CA THR A 157 -23.62 -10.68 -16.71
C THR A 157 -22.99 -10.70 -18.11
N GLU A 158 -23.78 -10.94 -19.15
CA GLU A 158 -23.32 -10.97 -20.53
C GLU A 158 -22.83 -9.60 -21.05
N LYS A 159 -23.29 -8.50 -20.44
CA LYS A 159 -22.78 -7.15 -20.76
C LYS A 159 -21.35 -6.94 -20.27
N VAL A 160 -21.02 -7.48 -19.10
CA VAL A 160 -19.74 -7.24 -18.43
C VAL A 160 -18.71 -8.36 -18.64
N ILE A 161 -19.16 -9.61 -18.86
CA ILE A 161 -18.24 -10.74 -19.11
C ILE A 161 -18.36 -11.16 -20.58
N LYS A 162 -17.29 -10.93 -21.34
CA LYS A 162 -17.20 -11.29 -22.77
C LYS A 162 -15.97 -12.16 -23.00
N ASP A 163 -16.17 -13.36 -23.54
CA ASP A 163 -15.07 -14.34 -23.80
C ASP A 163 -14.20 -14.63 -22.57
N GLY A 164 -14.81 -14.58 -21.38
CA GLY A 164 -14.16 -14.78 -20.10
C GLY A 164 -13.33 -13.59 -19.62
N TRP A 165 -13.46 -12.42 -20.23
CA TRP A 165 -12.93 -11.14 -19.76
C TRP A 165 -14.05 -10.33 -19.08
N LEU A 166 -13.79 -9.86 -17.88
CA LEU A 166 -14.56 -8.92 -17.11
C LEU A 166 -13.97 -7.53 -17.32
#